data_e48864ea66c448674f68df41b459e61a
#
_entry.id   e48864ea66c448674f68df41b459e61a
#
_cell.length_a   1.000
_cell.length_b   1.000
_cell.length_c   1.000
_cell.angle_alpha   90.00
_cell.angle_beta   90.00
_cell.angle_gamma   90.00
#
_symmetry.space_group_name_H-M   'P 1'
#
loop_
_entity.id
_entity.type
_entity.pdbx_description
1 polymer ?
#
loop_
_entity_poly.entity_id
_entity_poly.type
_entity_poly.pdbx_seq_one_letter_code
_entity_poly.pdbx_strand_id
1 'polypeptide(L)'
;MADGIPEVGLRASAEPDAAAWEPVVAALPWSRPPDRLWDDGPRHGTWFPGGRINAATACISDHARRTPEHVALLWEGEPGDRRELTYAALDADVTALARALRGLGLGVGDVVALHLGWMPETVVAMFACARIGAVFAVVPTPLPPEALADRLRAIGARLLFTQDGAWRRGTVLPLKARADEALSALGGIEHTIVVRRTGIDVGWYEGDRWYHDLLVGVRPGLRREPSEADTPADLPADHPLQVVSLANRRGQPLTVALGTGHTLAIARALHHAGIADGSILWCAGENSWLGTQVHGVYGPLVTGHTAVLYEGTVDVPTHARAWELMRRHGVTTLVTTPSVLRAMRSWSFELAIGDEPIGAVPPLRRVVAFGEPMDAEVREWAATGLAGHPVSVADGWGQVELGGIVLLDNPIDASAMPDLGRVLVDRSGEVAPDGMPGELVLTRPWAGTLVGVSGPRETLDDAHWSRLPGSYTTGDVARSEPDGGLEFLGRTDEVTSVSGQLVSLSEVRDVLLEHPFVSAADVVERRDQLRGRVIAAAVVLTPDGVASDPTLVARDLGRSVRESLGGLARPRVLMLVDRFGDELRGVERRRALAGIPVPEGPEPRRVTWEQLLVAADHLT
;
A
#
# COMPACT_ATOMS: atom_id res chain seq x y z
N MET A 1 -38.21 29.56 -5.74
CA MET A 1 -38.78 28.27 -5.31
C MET A 1 -37.59 27.29 -5.33
N ALA A 2 -37.05 27.03 -4.17
CA ALA A 2 -36.02 26.02 -4.01
C ALA A 2 -36.74 24.70 -3.78
N ASP A 3 -36.80 23.89 -4.81
CA ASP A 3 -37.31 22.53 -4.68
C ASP A 3 -36.33 21.71 -3.85
N GLY A 4 -36.86 21.21 -2.74
CA GLY A 4 -36.10 20.45 -1.77
C GLY A 4 -35.54 19.17 -2.39
N ILE A 5 -34.26 18.94 -2.17
CA ILE A 5 -33.60 17.63 -2.33
C ILE A 5 -34.37 16.70 -1.37
N PRO A 6 -34.88 15.54 -1.80
CA PRO A 6 -35.49 14.60 -0.88
C PRO A 6 -34.48 14.21 0.19
N GLU A 7 -34.88 14.23 1.46
CA GLU A 7 -34.09 13.63 2.56
C GLU A 7 -33.88 12.15 2.19
N VAL A 8 -32.67 11.86 1.71
CA VAL A 8 -32.20 10.50 1.44
C VAL A 8 -32.27 9.72 2.75
N GLY A 9 -32.92 8.57 2.75
CA GLY A 9 -33.15 7.75 3.94
C GLY A 9 -31.92 7.13 4.61
N LEU A 10 -30.71 7.46 4.16
CA LEU A 10 -29.44 7.10 4.79
C LEU A 10 -29.20 8.00 6.02
N ARG A 11 -29.61 7.52 7.20
CA ARG A 11 -29.12 8.12 8.45
C ARG A 11 -27.74 7.59 8.70
N ALA A 12 -26.71 8.41 8.44
CA ALA A 12 -25.38 8.18 8.98
C ALA A 12 -25.51 7.99 10.51
N SER A 13 -24.91 6.94 11.06
CA SER A 13 -24.78 6.81 12.52
C SER A 13 -23.81 7.87 12.97
N ALA A 14 -24.25 8.80 13.81
CA ALA A 14 -23.40 9.88 14.29
C ALA A 14 -22.26 9.39 15.21
N GLU A 15 -22.27 8.12 15.62
CA GLU A 15 -21.34 7.58 16.63
C GLU A 15 -20.58 6.35 16.11
N PRO A 16 -19.28 6.21 16.50
CA PRO A 16 -18.49 5.03 16.22
C PRO A 16 -19.00 3.80 16.97
N ASP A 17 -18.51 2.62 16.59
CA ASP A 17 -18.71 1.38 17.34
C ASP A 17 -17.82 1.36 18.59
N ALA A 18 -18.28 1.98 19.67
CA ALA A 18 -17.54 2.11 20.91
C ALA A 18 -17.20 0.73 21.52
N ALA A 19 -18.10 -0.26 21.40
CA ALA A 19 -17.90 -1.59 21.99
C ALA A 19 -16.67 -2.30 21.40
N ALA A 20 -16.42 -2.13 20.10
CA ALA A 20 -15.24 -2.69 19.44
C ALA A 20 -13.97 -1.84 19.67
N TRP A 21 -14.10 -0.50 19.74
CA TRP A 21 -12.92 0.37 19.85
C TRP A 21 -12.38 0.54 21.28
N GLU A 22 -13.23 0.57 22.31
CA GLU A 22 -12.80 0.78 23.70
C GLU A 22 -11.76 -0.27 24.18
N PRO A 23 -11.92 -1.59 23.93
CA PRO A 23 -10.91 -2.57 24.29
C PRO A 23 -9.57 -2.35 23.57
N VAL A 24 -9.61 -1.93 22.30
CA VAL A 24 -8.41 -1.63 21.51
C VAL A 24 -7.65 -0.47 22.10
N VAL A 25 -8.37 0.61 22.42
CA VAL A 25 -7.80 1.83 23.03
C VAL A 25 -7.23 1.54 24.41
N ALA A 26 -7.96 0.81 25.25
CA ALA A 26 -7.51 0.44 26.60
C ALA A 26 -6.22 -0.40 26.60
N ALA A 27 -5.98 -1.15 25.53
CA ALA A 27 -4.81 -2.01 25.41
C ALA A 27 -3.57 -1.32 24.81
N LEU A 28 -3.68 -0.08 24.32
CA LEU A 28 -2.54 0.70 23.83
C LEU A 28 -1.80 1.37 25.01
N PRO A 29 -0.46 1.44 24.98
CA PRO A 29 0.34 2.03 26.07
C PRO A 29 0.44 3.56 25.92
N TRP A 30 -0.66 4.24 26.19
CA TRP A 30 -0.72 5.70 26.19
C TRP A 30 0.21 6.30 27.25
N SER A 31 0.95 7.35 26.91
CA SER A 31 1.59 8.20 27.92
C SER A 31 0.55 9.05 28.66
N ARG A 32 -0.51 9.45 27.96
CA ARG A 32 -1.74 10.00 28.49
C ARG A 32 -2.93 9.38 27.72
N PRO A 33 -3.84 8.63 28.39
CA PRO A 33 -5.05 8.12 27.76
C PRO A 33 -5.91 9.27 27.20
N PRO A 34 -6.68 9.02 26.12
CA PRO A 34 -7.60 10.02 25.59
C PRO A 34 -8.72 10.31 26.61
N ASP A 35 -9.19 11.55 26.61
CA ASP A 35 -10.27 11.99 27.48
C ASP A 35 -11.61 11.31 27.11
N ARG A 36 -11.77 10.96 25.85
CA ARG A 36 -12.87 10.19 25.25
C ARG A 36 -12.43 9.53 23.93
N LEU A 37 -13.25 8.61 23.44
CA LEU A 37 -12.94 7.86 22.23
C LEU A 37 -12.92 8.75 20.98
N TRP A 38 -13.94 9.60 20.86
CA TRP A 38 -14.22 10.36 19.65
C TRP A 38 -15.03 11.62 19.95
N ASP A 39 -14.86 12.65 19.11
CA ASP A 39 -15.64 13.88 19.06
C ASP A 39 -16.25 14.05 17.68
N ASP A 40 -17.53 14.42 17.62
CA ASP A 40 -18.22 14.73 16.38
C ASP A 40 -17.55 15.92 15.64
N GLY A 41 -17.56 15.85 14.34
CA GLY A 41 -16.95 16.87 13.48
C GLY A 41 -16.90 16.48 12.01
N PRO A 42 -16.37 17.36 11.17
CA PRO A 42 -16.20 17.08 9.75
C PRO A 42 -15.37 15.80 9.50
N ARG A 43 -15.67 15.08 8.43
CA ARG A 43 -14.89 13.89 8.00
C ARG A 43 -14.75 12.81 9.07
N HIS A 44 -15.85 12.44 9.72
CA HIS A 44 -15.88 11.46 10.79
C HIS A 44 -15.23 11.91 12.12
N GLY A 45 -15.10 13.22 12.34
CA GLY A 45 -14.74 13.78 13.63
C GLY A 45 -13.26 13.66 14.01
N THR A 46 -12.99 13.85 15.32
CA THR A 46 -11.65 13.77 15.91
C THR A 46 -11.56 12.55 16.83
N TRP A 47 -10.59 11.69 16.56
CA TRP A 47 -10.35 10.48 17.34
C TRP A 47 -9.30 10.73 18.44
N PHE A 48 -9.52 10.12 19.59
CA PHE A 48 -8.63 10.12 20.76
C PHE A 48 -8.27 11.50 21.29
N PRO A 49 -9.23 12.44 21.44
CA PRO A 49 -8.95 13.79 21.92
C PRO A 49 -8.26 13.77 23.27
N GLY A 50 -7.19 14.57 23.41
CA GLY A 50 -6.36 14.64 24.62
C GLY A 50 -5.38 13.46 24.79
N GLY A 51 -5.52 12.39 24.01
CA GLY A 51 -4.63 11.23 24.05
C GLY A 51 -3.21 11.56 23.56
N ARG A 52 -2.21 10.92 24.20
CA ARG A 52 -0.80 11.07 23.81
C ARG A 52 -0.14 9.70 23.73
N ILE A 53 0.59 9.45 22.64
CA ILE A 53 1.21 8.16 22.38
C ILE A 53 2.39 8.30 21.43
N ASN A 54 3.41 7.43 21.58
CA ASN A 54 4.54 7.33 20.67
C ASN A 54 4.60 5.91 20.08
N ALA A 55 4.68 5.78 18.75
CA ALA A 55 4.67 4.50 18.09
C ALA A 55 5.89 3.63 18.41
N ALA A 56 7.08 4.22 18.59
CA ALA A 56 8.26 3.47 18.98
C ALA A 56 8.12 2.89 20.40
N THR A 57 7.50 3.64 21.31
CA THR A 57 7.17 3.13 22.65
C THR A 57 6.18 1.98 22.57
N ALA A 58 5.09 2.17 21.83
CA ALA A 58 4.00 1.21 21.76
C ALA A 58 4.37 -0.11 21.09
N CYS A 59 5.17 -0.05 20.03
CA CYS A 59 5.52 -1.22 19.22
C CYS A 59 6.83 -1.89 19.66
N ILE A 60 7.73 -1.17 20.33
CA ILE A 60 9.08 -1.68 20.56
C ILE A 60 9.50 -1.55 22.03
N SER A 61 9.61 -0.32 22.57
CA SER A 61 10.23 -0.13 23.88
C SER A 61 9.46 -0.79 25.02
N ASP A 62 8.14 -0.87 24.94
CA ASP A 62 7.30 -1.53 25.93
C ASP A 62 7.55 -3.05 25.94
N HIS A 63 7.65 -3.67 24.78
CA HIS A 63 7.98 -5.08 24.63
C HIS A 63 9.45 -5.37 24.96
N ALA A 64 10.38 -4.48 24.61
CA ALA A 64 11.80 -4.61 25.01
C ALA A 64 11.98 -4.65 26.54
N ARG A 65 11.10 -3.99 27.31
CA ARG A 65 11.11 -4.07 28.77
C ARG A 65 10.46 -5.35 29.31
N ARG A 66 9.39 -5.84 28.65
CA ARG A 66 8.61 -7.00 29.15
C ARG A 66 9.19 -8.33 28.68
N THR A 67 9.58 -8.40 27.44
CA THR A 67 10.04 -9.62 26.74
C THR A 67 11.27 -9.32 25.87
N PRO A 68 12.40 -8.89 26.46
CA PRO A 68 13.57 -8.38 25.73
C PRO A 68 14.13 -9.36 24.67
N GLU A 69 14.12 -10.65 25.00
CA GLU A 69 14.69 -11.70 24.14
C GLU A 69 13.70 -12.24 23.10
N HIS A 70 12.42 -11.81 23.14
CA HIS A 70 11.47 -12.21 22.12
C HIS A 70 11.85 -11.60 20.77
N VAL A 71 11.78 -12.42 19.69
CA VAL A 71 12.13 -11.97 18.34
C VAL A 71 11.08 -11.01 17.82
N ALA A 72 11.48 -9.80 17.49
CA ALA A 72 10.63 -8.78 16.87
C ALA A 72 10.63 -8.90 15.35
N LEU A 73 11.82 -9.08 14.75
CA LEU A 73 11.99 -9.13 13.30
C LEU A 73 12.80 -10.35 12.88
N LEU A 74 12.29 -11.07 11.89
CA LEU A 74 13.02 -12.06 11.10
C LEU A 74 13.18 -11.50 9.69
N TRP A 75 14.41 -11.34 9.23
CA TRP A 75 14.69 -10.79 7.91
C TRP A 75 15.50 -11.74 7.06
N GLU A 76 15.15 -11.79 5.76
CA GLU A 76 15.92 -12.48 4.75
C GLU A 76 16.08 -11.60 3.51
N GLY A 77 17.34 -11.46 3.04
CA GLY A 77 17.67 -10.81 1.78
C GLY A 77 17.45 -11.72 0.57
N GLU A 78 17.29 -11.14 -0.63
CA GLU A 78 17.17 -11.91 -1.87
C GLU A 78 18.36 -12.85 -2.10
N PRO A 79 19.64 -12.47 -1.80
CA PRO A 79 20.78 -13.36 -1.89
C PRO A 79 20.79 -14.51 -0.84
N GLY A 80 19.92 -14.45 0.16
CA GLY A 80 19.80 -15.48 1.20
C GLY A 80 20.51 -15.17 2.52
N ASP A 81 21.04 -13.99 2.67
CA ASP A 81 21.54 -13.48 3.95
C ASP A 81 20.37 -13.21 4.91
N ARG A 82 20.61 -13.38 6.23
CA ARG A 82 19.53 -13.36 7.23
C ARG A 82 19.96 -12.62 8.47
N ARG A 83 18.98 -12.02 9.12
CA ARG A 83 19.14 -11.39 10.43
C ARG A 83 17.91 -11.65 11.30
N GLU A 84 18.16 -11.79 12.58
CA GLU A 84 17.13 -11.88 13.61
C GLU A 84 17.38 -10.75 14.60
N LEU A 85 16.35 -9.98 14.92
CA LEU A 85 16.40 -8.92 15.91
C LEU A 85 15.38 -9.18 17.01
N THR A 86 15.86 -9.26 18.25
CA THR A 86 14.99 -9.27 19.43
C THR A 86 14.41 -7.88 19.67
N TYR A 87 13.37 -7.77 20.49
CA TYR A 87 12.82 -6.46 20.89
C TYR A 87 13.89 -5.57 21.55
N ALA A 88 14.76 -6.15 22.38
CA ALA A 88 15.86 -5.40 23.00
C ALA A 88 16.86 -4.87 21.96
N ALA A 89 17.24 -5.70 20.97
CA ALA A 89 18.16 -5.29 19.92
C ALA A 89 17.54 -4.21 19.02
N LEU A 90 16.25 -4.37 18.67
CA LEU A 90 15.53 -3.40 17.85
C LEU A 90 15.38 -2.05 18.59
N ASP A 91 15.02 -2.05 19.89
CA ASP A 91 14.94 -0.81 20.70
C ASP A 91 16.28 -0.09 20.79
N ALA A 92 17.37 -0.84 20.94
CA ALA A 92 18.73 -0.29 20.97
C ALA A 92 19.10 0.39 19.64
N ASP A 93 18.84 -0.26 18.50
CA ASP A 93 19.12 0.29 17.18
C ASP A 93 18.24 1.52 16.87
N VAL A 94 16.95 1.47 17.20
CA VAL A 94 16.00 2.60 17.07
C VAL A 94 16.43 3.78 17.93
N THR A 95 16.86 3.54 19.17
CA THR A 95 17.32 4.60 20.08
C THR A 95 18.60 5.23 19.57
N ALA A 96 19.55 4.43 19.09
CA ALA A 96 20.81 4.93 18.52
C ALA A 96 20.56 5.82 17.29
N LEU A 97 19.72 5.36 16.35
CA LEU A 97 19.40 6.15 15.16
C LEU A 97 18.61 7.42 15.52
N ALA A 98 17.68 7.36 16.45
CA ALA A 98 16.91 8.52 16.92
C ALA A 98 17.84 9.62 17.48
N ARG A 99 18.87 9.24 18.26
CA ARG A 99 19.91 10.18 18.71
C ARG A 99 20.67 10.80 17.55
N ALA A 100 21.08 9.98 16.59
CA ALA A 100 21.81 10.45 15.41
C ALA A 100 20.97 11.47 14.62
N LEU A 101 19.69 11.20 14.41
CA LEU A 101 18.77 12.10 13.72
C LEU A 101 18.60 13.43 14.47
N ARG A 102 18.43 13.40 15.80
CA ARG A 102 18.44 14.63 16.63
C ARG A 102 19.75 15.39 16.52
N GLY A 103 20.88 14.68 16.46
CA GLY A 103 22.21 15.27 16.24
C GLY A 103 22.36 15.97 14.88
N LEU A 104 21.57 15.57 13.89
CA LEU A 104 21.44 16.24 12.58
C LEU A 104 20.41 17.37 12.59
N GLY A 105 19.81 17.68 13.73
CA GLY A 105 18.82 18.76 13.87
C GLY A 105 17.41 18.39 13.46
N LEU A 106 17.08 17.10 13.34
CA LEU A 106 15.71 16.66 13.09
C LEU A 106 14.90 16.54 14.39
N GLY A 107 13.61 16.85 14.29
CA GLY A 107 12.69 16.82 15.41
C GLY A 107 11.24 16.65 14.98
N VAL A 108 10.34 17.11 15.85
CA VAL A 108 8.89 16.98 15.66
C VAL A 108 8.43 17.69 14.38
N GLY A 109 7.76 16.95 13.50
CA GLY A 109 7.18 17.46 12.26
C GLY A 109 8.12 17.50 11.05
N ASP A 110 9.44 17.27 11.23
CA ASP A 110 10.35 17.15 10.09
C ASP A 110 10.02 15.92 9.26
N VAL A 111 10.07 16.04 7.93
CA VAL A 111 9.76 14.93 7.03
C VAL A 111 11.02 14.21 6.56
N VAL A 112 11.01 12.90 6.67
CA VAL A 112 12.11 11.99 6.29
C VAL A 112 11.65 11.02 5.22
N ALA A 113 12.33 11.00 4.07
CA ALA A 113 12.08 10.04 3.01
C ALA A 113 12.90 8.76 3.20
N LEU A 114 12.26 7.60 3.06
CA LEU A 114 12.89 6.29 3.15
C LEU A 114 12.83 5.59 1.78
N HIS A 115 13.85 5.79 0.97
CA HIS A 115 14.08 5.14 -0.32
C HIS A 115 14.99 3.92 -0.12
N LEU A 116 14.49 2.93 0.60
CA LEU A 116 15.18 1.73 1.06
C LEU A 116 14.42 0.46 0.67
N GLY A 117 15.12 -0.65 0.47
CA GLY A 117 14.54 -1.98 0.37
C GLY A 117 13.86 -2.42 1.68
N TRP A 118 13.18 -3.58 1.66
CA TRP A 118 12.50 -4.11 2.85
C TRP A 118 13.49 -4.83 3.76
N MET A 119 14.18 -4.09 4.61
CA MET A 119 15.29 -4.52 5.45
C MET A 119 15.15 -3.96 6.87
N PRO A 120 15.87 -4.52 7.87
CA PRO A 120 15.80 -4.05 9.25
C PRO A 120 16.06 -2.56 9.42
N GLU A 121 17.01 -2.00 8.66
CA GLU A 121 17.34 -0.58 8.67
C GLU A 121 16.14 0.31 8.27
N THR A 122 15.26 -0.18 7.41
CA THR A 122 14.03 0.54 7.03
C THR A 122 13.07 0.62 8.23
N VAL A 123 12.86 -0.50 8.93
CA VAL A 123 12.01 -0.52 10.14
C VAL A 123 12.63 0.31 11.26
N VAL A 124 13.96 0.21 11.46
CA VAL A 124 14.68 1.04 12.43
C VAL A 124 14.52 2.52 12.12
N ALA A 125 14.60 2.93 10.84
CA ALA A 125 14.40 4.33 10.42
C ALA A 125 12.97 4.81 10.65
N MET A 126 11.93 3.99 10.31
CA MET A 126 10.53 4.30 10.59
C MET A 126 10.30 4.61 12.08
N PHE A 127 10.78 3.73 12.95
CA PHE A 127 10.59 3.90 14.40
C PHE A 127 11.53 4.92 15.04
N ALA A 128 12.70 5.18 14.48
CA ALA A 128 13.57 6.26 14.93
C ALA A 128 12.93 7.63 14.63
N CYS A 129 12.32 7.80 13.46
CA CYS A 129 11.51 8.97 13.14
C CYS A 129 10.32 9.11 14.11
N ALA A 130 9.55 8.05 14.30
CA ALA A 130 8.42 8.06 15.23
C ALA A 130 8.86 8.41 16.67
N ARG A 131 10.02 7.91 17.13
CA ARG A 131 10.56 8.17 18.46
C ARG A 131 10.83 9.65 18.70
N ILE A 132 11.33 10.37 17.70
CA ILE A 132 11.62 11.81 17.81
C ILE A 132 10.45 12.71 17.39
N GLY A 133 9.37 12.14 16.87
CA GLY A 133 8.21 12.88 16.33
C GLY A 133 8.41 13.38 14.90
N ALA A 134 9.45 12.94 14.21
CA ALA A 134 9.58 13.18 12.78
C ALA A 134 8.58 12.33 12.00
N VAL A 135 8.13 12.85 10.86
CA VAL A 135 7.17 12.18 9.96
C VAL A 135 7.96 11.48 8.87
N PHE A 136 7.69 10.21 8.61
CA PHE A 136 8.40 9.52 7.53
C PHE A 136 7.48 9.25 6.32
N ALA A 137 8.12 9.03 5.17
CA ALA A 137 7.48 8.53 3.96
C ALA A 137 8.32 7.40 3.36
N VAL A 138 7.74 6.23 3.18
CA VAL A 138 8.41 5.15 2.43
C VAL A 138 8.18 5.37 0.94
N VAL A 139 9.29 5.49 0.20
CA VAL A 139 9.29 5.79 -1.23
C VAL A 139 9.66 4.52 -2.00
N PRO A 140 8.91 4.15 -3.05
CA PRO A 140 9.19 2.95 -3.84
C PRO A 140 10.61 2.94 -4.43
N THR A 141 11.36 1.85 -4.24
CA THR A 141 12.74 1.72 -4.73
C THR A 141 12.87 1.65 -6.26
N PRO A 142 11.92 1.10 -7.03
CA PRO A 142 12.07 1.00 -8.48
C PRO A 142 11.74 2.29 -9.25
N LEU A 143 11.43 3.40 -8.56
CA LEU A 143 11.15 4.66 -9.23
C LEU A 143 12.34 5.15 -10.05
N PRO A 144 12.11 5.71 -11.25
CA PRO A 144 13.12 6.44 -11.99
C PRO A 144 13.43 7.78 -11.29
N PRO A 145 14.59 8.41 -11.58
CA PRO A 145 15.05 9.62 -10.89
C PRO A 145 14.05 10.78 -10.89
N GLU A 146 13.40 11.03 -12.03
CA GLU A 146 12.41 12.11 -12.17
C GLU A 146 11.19 11.90 -11.26
N ALA A 147 10.61 10.69 -11.30
CA ALA A 147 9.47 10.36 -10.42
C ALA A 147 9.88 10.34 -8.95
N LEU A 148 11.11 9.97 -8.63
CA LEU A 148 11.65 10.06 -7.27
C LEU A 148 11.74 11.54 -6.82
N ALA A 149 12.28 12.44 -7.67
CA ALA A 149 12.36 13.86 -7.38
C ALA A 149 10.96 14.47 -7.12
N ASP A 150 9.97 14.11 -7.93
CA ASP A 150 8.60 14.58 -7.76
C ASP A 150 7.98 14.09 -6.45
N ARG A 151 8.22 12.83 -6.07
CA ARG A 151 7.77 12.29 -4.77
C ARG A 151 8.43 13.01 -3.60
N LEU A 152 9.76 13.20 -3.64
CA LEU A 152 10.50 13.91 -2.59
C LEU A 152 10.01 15.35 -2.43
N ARG A 153 9.73 16.03 -3.54
CA ARG A 153 9.16 17.39 -3.54
C ARG A 153 7.76 17.42 -2.94
N ALA A 154 6.89 16.50 -3.36
CA ALA A 154 5.50 16.45 -2.91
C ALA A 154 5.37 16.20 -1.40
N ILE A 155 6.25 15.39 -0.81
CA ILE A 155 6.26 15.12 0.63
C ILE A 155 7.02 16.17 1.44
N GLY A 156 7.79 17.06 0.80
CA GLY A 156 8.60 18.07 1.49
C GLY A 156 9.72 17.47 2.35
N ALA A 157 10.39 16.43 1.87
CA ALA A 157 11.42 15.74 2.62
C ALA A 157 12.62 16.63 2.91
N ARG A 158 13.09 16.66 4.15
CA ARG A 158 14.29 17.36 4.63
C ARG A 158 15.52 16.44 4.64
N LEU A 159 15.31 15.14 4.84
CA LEU A 159 16.35 14.11 4.87
C LEU A 159 15.92 12.92 4.02
N LEU A 160 16.88 12.33 3.30
CA LEU A 160 16.69 11.12 2.51
C LEU A 160 17.54 9.97 3.09
N PHE A 161 16.90 8.83 3.39
CA PHE A 161 17.58 7.56 3.47
C PHE A 161 17.56 6.89 2.11
N THR A 162 18.71 6.37 1.69
CA THR A 162 18.85 5.50 0.52
C THR A 162 19.86 4.39 0.81
N GLN A 163 20.12 3.52 -0.14
CA GLN A 163 21.14 2.48 -0.04
C GLN A 163 22.04 2.49 -1.29
N ASP A 164 23.24 1.94 -1.17
CA ASP A 164 24.17 1.86 -2.31
C ASP A 164 23.50 1.21 -3.52
N GLY A 165 22.93 0.04 -3.35
CA GLY A 165 22.12 -0.67 -4.32
C GLY A 165 21.12 -1.58 -3.63
N ALA A 166 20.06 -1.99 -4.34
CA ALA A 166 19.06 -2.95 -3.90
C ALA A 166 19.12 -4.21 -4.77
N TRP A 167 19.06 -5.37 -4.15
CA TRP A 167 18.85 -6.62 -4.86
C TRP A 167 17.42 -6.69 -5.39
N ARG A 168 17.26 -6.97 -6.67
CA ARG A 168 15.96 -7.16 -7.30
C ARG A 168 16.04 -8.11 -8.49
N ARG A 169 15.44 -9.28 -8.38
CA ARG A 169 15.40 -10.33 -9.41
C ARG A 169 16.80 -10.75 -9.88
N GLY A 170 17.69 -11.01 -8.93
CA GLY A 170 19.08 -11.42 -9.21
C GLY A 170 19.99 -10.31 -9.73
N THR A 171 19.51 -9.08 -9.83
CA THR A 171 20.29 -7.92 -10.27
C THR A 171 20.36 -6.84 -9.21
N VAL A 172 21.32 -5.94 -9.32
CA VAL A 172 21.47 -4.80 -8.43
C VAL A 172 20.90 -3.55 -9.09
N LEU A 173 19.92 -2.92 -8.43
CA LEU A 173 19.44 -1.59 -8.79
C LEU A 173 20.33 -0.54 -8.10
N PRO A 174 20.97 0.39 -8.81
CA PRO A 174 21.86 1.39 -8.22
C PRO A 174 21.06 2.53 -7.58
N LEU A 175 20.56 2.35 -6.35
CA LEU A 175 19.63 3.29 -5.74
C LEU A 175 20.28 4.63 -5.41
N LYS A 176 21.53 4.64 -4.90
CA LYS A 176 22.24 5.89 -4.61
C LYS A 176 22.43 6.73 -5.87
N ALA A 177 22.81 6.11 -7.00
CA ALA A 177 22.98 6.84 -8.25
C ALA A 177 21.66 7.46 -8.74
N ARG A 178 20.53 6.74 -8.61
CA ARG A 178 19.21 7.29 -8.92
C ARG A 178 18.81 8.42 -7.98
N ALA A 179 19.11 8.28 -6.68
CA ALA A 179 18.87 9.33 -5.71
C ALA A 179 19.70 10.59 -6.02
N ASP A 180 20.97 10.44 -6.40
CA ASP A 180 21.84 11.56 -6.77
C ASP A 180 21.30 12.33 -7.99
N GLU A 181 20.85 11.59 -9.00
CA GLU A 181 20.23 12.19 -10.18
C GLU A 181 18.94 12.94 -9.82
N ALA A 182 18.08 12.35 -9.01
CA ALA A 182 16.86 12.99 -8.50
C ALA A 182 17.18 14.27 -7.69
N LEU A 183 18.17 14.20 -6.80
CA LEU A 183 18.59 15.33 -5.95
C LEU A 183 19.24 16.45 -6.74
N SER A 184 19.87 16.16 -7.89
CA SER A 184 20.48 17.18 -8.75
C SER A 184 19.44 18.20 -9.29
N ALA A 185 18.19 17.76 -9.43
CA ALA A 185 17.05 18.58 -9.86
C ALA A 185 16.21 19.15 -8.68
N LEU A 186 16.59 18.81 -7.44
CA LEU A 186 15.80 19.11 -6.24
C LEU A 186 16.66 19.85 -5.21
N GLY A 187 16.19 20.98 -4.71
CA GLY A 187 16.74 21.62 -3.51
C GLY A 187 16.00 21.17 -2.25
N GLY A 188 16.61 21.44 -1.06
CA GLY A 188 15.92 21.27 0.24
C GLY A 188 16.20 19.98 0.99
N ILE A 189 16.85 18.97 0.41
CA ILE A 189 17.37 17.81 1.13
C ILE A 189 18.73 18.19 1.74
N GLU A 190 18.81 18.21 3.07
CA GLU A 190 20.02 18.64 3.80
C GLU A 190 21.03 17.50 3.99
N HIS A 191 20.52 16.28 4.15
CA HIS A 191 21.33 15.09 4.41
C HIS A 191 20.81 13.88 3.63
N THR A 192 21.74 13.11 3.08
CA THR A 192 21.47 11.78 2.50
C THR A 192 22.18 10.71 3.33
N ILE A 193 21.40 9.83 3.96
CA ILE A 193 21.93 8.71 4.73
C ILE A 193 21.93 7.47 3.85
N VAL A 194 23.12 6.88 3.65
CA VAL A 194 23.34 5.76 2.73
C VAL A 194 23.58 4.48 3.51
N VAL A 195 22.72 3.48 3.30
CA VAL A 195 22.92 2.13 3.85
C VAL A 195 23.78 1.32 2.89
N ARG A 196 24.84 0.71 3.40
CA ARG A 196 25.67 -0.22 2.62
C ARG A 196 24.98 -1.59 2.56
N ARG A 197 24.47 -1.95 1.40
CA ARG A 197 23.70 -3.19 1.19
C ARG A 197 24.36 -4.15 0.19
N THR A 198 24.75 -3.66 -0.96
CA THR A 198 25.26 -4.46 -2.06
C THR A 198 26.77 -4.36 -2.23
N GLY A 199 27.37 -3.32 -1.68
CA GLY A 199 28.81 -3.06 -1.75
C GLY A 199 29.28 -2.49 -3.09
N ILE A 200 28.36 -2.02 -3.96
CA ILE A 200 28.75 -1.33 -5.19
C ILE A 200 29.34 0.04 -4.87
N ASP A 201 30.23 0.51 -5.72
CA ASP A 201 30.79 1.85 -5.63
C ASP A 201 29.72 2.90 -5.91
N VAL A 202 29.70 3.96 -5.13
CA VAL A 202 28.73 5.06 -5.23
C VAL A 202 29.42 6.42 -5.28
N GLY A 203 28.83 7.36 -6.01
CA GLY A 203 29.19 8.77 -5.92
C GLY A 203 28.97 9.30 -4.50
N TRP A 204 29.79 10.29 -4.09
CA TRP A 204 29.74 10.86 -2.75
C TRP A 204 29.71 12.39 -2.82
N TYR A 205 28.70 13.00 -2.23
CA TYR A 205 28.45 14.43 -2.31
C TYR A 205 28.36 15.06 -0.93
N GLU A 206 28.39 16.38 -0.86
CA GLU A 206 28.22 17.10 0.39
C GLU A 206 26.85 16.79 1.00
N GLY A 207 26.84 16.44 2.30
CA GLY A 207 25.61 15.99 3.01
C GLY A 207 25.43 14.48 3.05
N ASP A 208 26.17 13.71 2.24
CA ASP A 208 26.13 12.25 2.29
C ASP A 208 26.80 11.71 3.56
N ARG A 209 26.18 10.70 4.16
CA ARG A 209 26.69 10.01 5.36
C ARG A 209 26.39 8.53 5.28
N TRP A 210 27.37 7.71 5.62
CA TRP A 210 27.08 6.29 5.80
C TRP A 210 26.22 6.06 7.04
N TYR A 211 25.21 5.22 6.94
CA TYR A 211 24.33 4.83 8.04
C TYR A 211 25.12 4.27 9.24
N HIS A 212 26.08 3.37 8.99
CA HIS A 212 26.89 2.77 10.05
C HIS A 212 27.80 3.77 10.75
N ASP A 213 28.31 4.80 10.06
CA ASP A 213 29.15 5.83 10.66
C ASP A 213 28.36 6.75 11.60
N LEU A 214 27.08 7.02 11.27
CA LEU A 214 26.18 7.75 12.16
C LEU A 214 25.95 7.03 13.48
N LEU A 215 26.02 5.70 13.50
CA LEU A 215 25.82 4.89 14.70
C LEU A 215 27.11 4.68 15.51
N VAL A 216 28.28 5.04 14.96
CA VAL A 216 29.54 4.99 15.70
C VAL A 216 29.49 6.02 16.83
N GLY A 217 29.70 5.58 18.06
CA GLY A 217 29.68 6.43 19.27
C GLY A 217 28.29 6.69 19.87
N VAL A 218 27.21 6.26 19.20
CA VAL A 218 25.83 6.33 19.76
C VAL A 218 25.26 4.97 20.13
N ARG A 219 25.87 3.85 19.70
CA ARG A 219 25.45 2.49 20.08
C ARG A 219 25.68 2.19 21.56
N PRO A 220 24.76 1.42 22.22
CA PRO A 220 24.95 0.98 23.60
C PRO A 220 26.20 0.08 23.72
N GLY A 221 27.09 0.38 24.61
CA GLY A 221 28.33 -0.36 24.87
C GLY A 221 29.36 0.49 25.59
N LEU A 222 29.37 1.79 25.36
CA LEU A 222 29.96 2.77 26.26
C LEU A 222 28.90 3.11 27.29
N ARG A 223 29.08 2.77 28.55
CA ARG A 223 28.22 3.14 29.69
C ARG A 223 27.99 4.65 29.66
N ARG A 224 26.95 5.09 29.01
CA ARG A 224 26.48 6.47 29.06
C ARG A 224 25.18 6.50 29.81
N GLU A 225 25.05 7.43 30.75
CA GLU A 225 23.78 7.71 31.42
C GLU A 225 22.70 8.01 30.39
N PRO A 226 21.45 7.50 30.57
CA PRO A 226 20.33 7.91 29.73
C PRO A 226 20.24 9.43 29.68
N SER A 227 20.11 10.00 28.49
CA SER A 227 19.99 11.45 28.31
C SER A 227 18.58 11.80 27.90
N GLU A 228 18.20 13.07 28.03
CA GLU A 228 16.93 13.59 27.54
C GLU A 228 16.75 13.31 26.04
N ALA A 229 17.87 13.22 25.28
CA ALA A 229 17.87 12.83 23.88
C ALA A 229 17.37 11.38 23.61
N ASP A 230 17.29 10.54 24.64
CA ASP A 230 16.80 9.15 24.51
C ASP A 230 15.29 9.05 24.76
N THR A 231 14.72 10.07 25.38
CA THR A 231 13.28 10.08 25.73
C THR A 231 12.46 10.18 24.45
N PRO A 232 11.51 9.25 24.23
CA PRO A 232 10.56 9.36 23.14
C PRO A 232 9.78 10.68 23.22
N ALA A 233 9.52 11.30 22.06
CA ALA A 233 8.69 12.49 22.00
C ALA A 233 7.28 12.17 22.52
N ASP A 234 6.76 13.01 23.40
CA ASP A 234 5.40 12.91 23.88
C ASP A 234 4.47 13.62 22.88
N LEU A 235 3.68 12.87 22.12
CA LEU A 235 2.95 13.34 20.94
C LEU A 235 1.44 13.19 21.10
N PRO A 236 0.63 14.14 20.61
CA PRO A 236 -0.81 13.94 20.47
C PRO A 236 -1.12 12.71 19.61
N ALA A 237 -2.26 12.07 19.85
CA ALA A 237 -2.68 10.86 19.12
C ALA A 237 -2.82 11.09 17.61
N ASP A 238 -3.24 12.29 17.21
CA ASP A 238 -3.39 12.74 15.83
C ASP A 238 -2.10 13.29 15.20
N HIS A 239 -0.97 13.31 15.95
CA HIS A 239 0.32 13.69 15.37
C HIS A 239 0.63 12.81 14.15
N PRO A 240 0.99 13.41 12.99
CA PRO A 240 1.34 12.65 11.80
C PRO A 240 2.50 11.67 12.07
N LEU A 241 2.27 10.40 11.84
CA LEU A 241 3.29 9.34 11.90
C LEU A 241 4.01 9.22 10.58
N GLN A 242 3.23 9.19 9.51
CA GLN A 242 3.72 9.00 8.14
C GLN A 242 2.87 9.74 7.12
N VAL A 243 3.47 10.02 5.99
CA VAL A 243 2.80 10.56 4.81
C VAL A 243 2.87 9.59 3.65
N VAL A 244 1.79 9.50 2.90
CA VAL A 244 1.64 8.60 1.75
C VAL A 244 1.15 9.42 0.56
N SER A 245 1.77 9.21 -0.61
CA SER A 245 1.28 9.79 -1.84
C SER A 245 0.17 8.93 -2.42
N LEU A 246 -0.99 9.53 -2.66
CA LEU A 246 -2.10 8.88 -3.34
C LEU A 246 -1.92 8.92 -4.85
N ALA A 247 -2.51 7.94 -5.56
CA ALA A 247 -2.64 7.98 -7.00
C ALA A 247 -3.43 9.23 -7.40
N ASN A 248 -2.93 9.92 -8.41
CA ASN A 248 -3.49 11.18 -8.83
C ASN A 248 -4.82 10.95 -9.58
N ARG A 249 -5.90 11.51 -9.06
CA ARG A 249 -7.23 11.40 -9.66
C ARG A 249 -7.54 12.49 -10.70
N ARG A 250 -6.76 13.60 -10.72
CA ARG A 250 -6.99 14.77 -11.60
C ARG A 250 -5.70 15.48 -12.03
N GLY A 251 -4.59 14.76 -12.19
CA GLY A 251 -3.33 15.34 -12.65
C GLY A 251 -2.58 16.19 -11.61
N GLN A 252 -2.93 16.12 -10.31
CA GLN A 252 -2.25 16.87 -9.26
C GLN A 252 -1.81 15.96 -8.12
N PRO A 253 -0.54 15.98 -7.68
CA PRO A 253 -0.05 15.14 -6.60
C PRO A 253 -0.81 15.44 -5.31
N LEU A 254 -1.27 14.39 -4.65
CA LEU A 254 -1.95 14.44 -3.37
C LEU A 254 -1.17 13.59 -2.37
N THR A 255 -0.83 14.18 -1.23
CA THR A 255 -0.18 13.48 -0.13
C THR A 255 -1.06 13.54 1.10
N VAL A 256 -1.26 12.40 1.74
CA VAL A 256 -2.08 12.28 2.94
C VAL A 256 -1.24 11.88 4.14
N ALA A 257 -1.62 12.35 5.31
CA ALA A 257 -0.97 12.06 6.58
C ALA A 257 -1.84 11.14 7.45
N LEU A 258 -1.22 10.12 8.01
CA LEU A 258 -1.81 9.16 8.93
C LEU A 258 -1.32 9.46 10.35
N GLY A 259 -2.25 9.52 11.32
CA GLY A 259 -1.94 9.84 12.71
C GLY A 259 -1.35 8.66 13.47
N THR A 260 -0.55 8.94 14.48
CA THR A 260 0.12 7.94 15.31
C THR A 260 -0.89 7.04 16.03
N GLY A 261 -1.79 7.61 16.81
CA GLY A 261 -2.81 6.85 17.54
C GLY A 261 -3.79 6.13 16.62
N HIS A 262 -4.13 6.76 15.50
CA HIS A 262 -4.98 6.21 14.44
C HIS A 262 -4.38 4.92 13.84
N THR A 263 -3.11 4.98 13.41
CA THR A 263 -2.40 3.83 12.84
C THR A 263 -2.28 2.67 13.83
N LEU A 264 -1.93 2.98 15.09
CA LEU A 264 -1.76 1.96 16.12
C LEU A 264 -3.09 1.29 16.50
N ALA A 265 -4.18 2.07 16.58
CA ALA A 265 -5.50 1.52 16.90
C ALA A 265 -5.98 0.55 15.81
N ILE A 266 -5.86 0.93 14.52
CA ILE A 266 -6.21 0.05 13.40
C ILE A 266 -5.32 -1.17 13.35
N ALA A 267 -4.00 -0.98 13.40
CA ALA A 267 -3.05 -2.08 13.37
C ALA A 267 -3.35 -3.10 14.46
N ARG A 268 -3.64 -2.63 15.69
CA ARG A 268 -3.98 -3.50 16.81
C ARG A 268 -5.34 -4.18 16.64
N ALA A 269 -6.40 -3.42 16.28
CA ALA A 269 -7.75 -3.96 16.11
C ALA A 269 -7.76 -5.08 15.07
N LEU A 270 -7.23 -4.80 13.88
CA LEU A 270 -7.23 -5.74 12.78
C LEU A 270 -6.32 -6.93 13.04
N HIS A 271 -5.15 -6.72 13.65
CA HIS A 271 -4.24 -7.80 13.97
C HIS A 271 -4.87 -8.78 14.96
N HIS A 272 -5.50 -8.26 16.02
CA HIS A 272 -6.11 -9.08 17.08
C HIS A 272 -7.39 -9.77 16.63
N ALA A 273 -8.33 -9.03 16.05
CA ALA A 273 -9.67 -9.54 15.74
C ALA A 273 -9.76 -10.21 14.37
N GLY A 274 -8.91 -9.85 13.42
CA GLY A 274 -9.13 -10.20 12.03
C GLY A 274 -7.99 -10.92 11.33
N ILE A 275 -6.74 -10.56 11.57
CA ILE A 275 -5.62 -10.96 10.70
C ILE A 275 -4.80 -12.10 11.28
N ALA A 276 -4.25 -11.95 12.50
CA ALA A 276 -3.28 -12.88 13.02
C ALA A 276 -3.92 -14.09 13.71
N ASP A 277 -3.49 -15.28 13.29
CA ASP A 277 -3.73 -16.54 14.00
C ASP A 277 -2.37 -17.18 14.30
N GLY A 278 -1.75 -16.75 15.39
CA GLY A 278 -0.41 -17.13 15.81
C GLY A 278 0.55 -15.93 15.89
N SER A 279 1.85 -16.21 16.11
CA SER A 279 2.81 -15.20 16.55
C SER A 279 3.80 -14.74 15.48
N ILE A 280 3.86 -15.37 14.29
CA ILE A 280 4.81 -15.03 13.23
C ILE A 280 4.05 -14.67 11.96
N LEU A 281 4.10 -13.38 11.62
CA LEU A 281 3.38 -12.84 10.49
C LEU A 281 4.33 -12.41 9.37
N TRP A 282 4.04 -12.82 8.16
CA TRP A 282 4.69 -12.32 6.95
C TRP A 282 3.70 -11.57 6.06
N CYS A 283 3.96 -10.30 5.82
CA CYS A 283 3.26 -9.54 4.78
C CYS A 283 4.11 -9.53 3.52
N ALA A 284 3.71 -10.32 2.52
CA ALA A 284 4.41 -10.45 1.24
C ALA A 284 3.92 -9.35 0.27
N GLY A 285 4.32 -8.12 0.54
CA GLY A 285 4.01 -6.93 -0.26
C GLY A 285 5.19 -5.97 -0.34
N GLU A 286 5.12 -5.01 -1.26
CA GLU A 286 6.11 -3.94 -1.37
C GLU A 286 6.08 -3.07 -0.10
N ASN A 287 7.25 -2.64 0.39
CA ASN A 287 7.35 -1.86 1.63
C ASN A 287 6.74 -0.45 1.54
N SER A 288 6.64 0.10 0.36
CA SER A 288 5.98 1.39 0.12
C SER A 288 4.46 1.32 0.15
N TRP A 289 3.89 0.10 0.14
CA TRP A 289 2.46 -0.08 0.27
C TRP A 289 2.03 0.04 1.74
N LEU A 290 1.07 0.94 2.03
CA LEU A 290 0.62 1.20 3.39
C LEU A 290 0.20 -0.09 4.13
N GLY A 291 -0.50 -0.99 3.43
CA GLY A 291 -0.92 -2.26 4.00
C GLY A 291 0.24 -3.12 4.50
N THR A 292 1.37 -3.12 3.80
CA THR A 292 2.59 -3.84 4.25
C THR A 292 3.15 -3.22 5.54
N GLN A 293 3.10 -1.91 5.67
CA GLN A 293 3.57 -1.23 6.88
C GLN A 293 2.61 -1.46 8.06
N VAL A 294 1.31 -1.21 7.85
CA VAL A 294 0.30 -1.31 8.93
C VAL A 294 0.13 -2.74 9.39
N HIS A 295 -0.08 -3.68 8.47
CA HIS A 295 -0.39 -5.07 8.82
C HIS A 295 0.83 -5.98 8.91
N GLY A 296 1.94 -5.63 8.24
CA GLY A 296 3.19 -6.41 8.27
C GLY A 296 4.20 -5.96 9.33
N VAL A 297 4.09 -4.72 9.84
CA VAL A 297 5.01 -4.19 10.86
C VAL A 297 4.28 -3.71 12.09
N TYR A 298 3.40 -2.70 11.96
CA TYR A 298 2.72 -2.14 13.14
C TYR A 298 1.82 -3.17 13.82
N GLY A 299 1.07 -3.98 13.07
CA GLY A 299 0.18 -5.01 13.60
C GLY A 299 0.89 -6.01 14.52
N PRO A 300 1.88 -6.78 14.02
CA PRO A 300 2.62 -7.72 14.85
C PRO A 300 3.37 -7.02 15.99
N LEU A 301 4.04 -5.89 15.75
CA LEU A 301 4.87 -5.26 16.77
C LEU A 301 4.05 -4.61 17.89
N VAL A 302 2.89 -4.00 17.60
CA VAL A 302 2.03 -3.42 18.66
C VAL A 302 1.40 -4.49 19.57
N THR A 303 1.32 -5.73 19.09
CA THR A 303 0.81 -6.88 19.86
C THR A 303 1.90 -7.76 20.45
N GLY A 304 3.18 -7.43 20.23
CA GLY A 304 4.32 -8.18 20.77
C GLY A 304 4.66 -9.47 20.01
N HIS A 305 4.22 -9.58 18.76
CA HIS A 305 4.48 -10.70 17.87
C HIS A 305 5.73 -10.47 17.00
N THR A 306 6.04 -11.43 16.14
CA THR A 306 7.19 -11.41 15.22
C THR A 306 6.75 -11.02 13.81
N ALA A 307 7.43 -10.05 13.19
CA ALA A 307 7.28 -9.70 11.79
C ALA A 307 8.38 -10.33 10.93
N VAL A 308 8.00 -10.91 9.79
CA VAL A 308 8.95 -11.40 8.78
C VAL A 308 9.08 -10.36 7.69
N LEU A 309 10.31 -10.00 7.37
CA LEU A 309 10.67 -9.09 6.29
C LEU A 309 11.43 -9.87 5.23
N TYR A 310 11.05 -9.73 3.97
CA TYR A 310 11.79 -10.28 2.83
C TYR A 310 12.17 -9.17 1.86
N GLU A 311 13.48 -8.97 1.65
CA GLU A 311 13.99 -8.07 0.63
C GLU A 311 14.21 -8.84 -0.66
N GLY A 312 13.24 -8.80 -1.55
CA GLY A 312 13.28 -9.49 -2.83
C GLY A 312 11.88 -9.75 -3.37
N THR A 313 11.81 -10.44 -4.50
CA THR A 313 10.55 -10.88 -5.09
C THR A 313 10.31 -12.36 -4.80
N VAL A 314 9.06 -12.73 -4.52
CA VAL A 314 8.68 -14.06 -4.06
C VAL A 314 8.90 -15.20 -5.08
N ASP A 315 9.30 -14.83 -6.31
CA ASP A 315 9.59 -15.73 -7.43
C ASP A 315 11.11 -15.93 -7.72
N VAL A 316 11.98 -15.33 -6.88
CA VAL A 316 13.44 -15.36 -7.08
C VAL A 316 14.14 -15.93 -5.84
N PRO A 317 15.13 -16.83 -5.97
CA PRO A 317 15.72 -17.34 -7.21
C PRO A 317 14.87 -18.42 -7.92
N THR A 318 13.85 -18.94 -7.28
CA THR A 318 12.95 -19.97 -7.82
C THR A 318 11.51 -19.67 -7.42
N HIS A 319 10.55 -20.21 -8.14
CA HIS A 319 9.13 -20.12 -7.81
C HIS A 319 8.76 -20.78 -6.46
N ALA A 320 9.63 -21.61 -5.89
CA ALA A 320 9.45 -22.21 -4.56
C ALA A 320 9.74 -21.23 -3.40
N ARG A 321 10.29 -20.04 -3.70
CA ARG A 321 10.85 -19.12 -2.71
C ARG A 321 9.87 -18.76 -1.59
N ALA A 322 8.61 -18.47 -1.91
CA ALA A 322 7.61 -18.13 -0.91
C ALA A 322 7.39 -19.24 0.12
N TRP A 323 7.31 -20.50 -0.33
CA TRP A 323 7.16 -21.67 0.57
C TRP A 323 8.41 -21.90 1.42
N GLU A 324 9.60 -21.70 0.85
CA GLU A 324 10.86 -21.81 1.59
C GLU A 324 10.93 -20.78 2.73
N LEU A 325 10.54 -19.53 2.47
CA LEU A 325 10.48 -18.48 3.47
C LEU A 325 9.49 -18.82 4.59
N MET A 326 8.27 -19.21 4.23
CA MET A 326 7.24 -19.58 5.20
C MET A 326 7.68 -20.74 6.10
N ARG A 327 8.27 -21.78 5.53
CA ARG A 327 8.79 -22.94 6.30
C ARG A 327 9.94 -22.55 7.20
N ARG A 328 10.91 -21.81 6.66
CA ARG A 328 12.14 -21.44 7.36
C ARG A 328 11.89 -20.56 8.56
N HIS A 329 11.01 -19.58 8.38
CA HIS A 329 10.70 -18.61 9.44
C HIS A 329 9.50 -19.03 10.30
N GLY A 330 8.89 -20.18 10.03
CA GLY A 330 7.76 -20.67 10.82
C GLY A 330 6.52 -19.77 10.71
N VAL A 331 6.26 -19.19 9.53
CA VAL A 331 5.16 -18.26 9.30
C VAL A 331 3.82 -18.91 9.65
N THR A 332 3.08 -18.28 10.55
CA THR A 332 1.74 -18.73 10.98
C THR A 332 0.62 -17.99 10.23
N THR A 333 0.89 -16.73 9.85
CA THR A 333 -0.05 -15.90 9.09
C THR A 333 0.66 -15.27 7.88
N LEU A 334 0.09 -15.49 6.70
CA LEU A 334 0.51 -14.83 5.45
C LEU A 334 -0.50 -13.73 5.11
N VAL A 335 -0.03 -12.50 4.97
CA VAL A 335 -0.81 -11.37 4.41
C VAL A 335 -0.23 -11.06 3.04
N THR A 336 -1.06 -10.99 2.00
CA THR A 336 -0.57 -10.75 0.62
C THR A 336 -1.68 -10.24 -0.29
N THR A 337 -1.41 -10.14 -1.60
CA THR A 337 -2.42 -9.77 -2.60
C THR A 337 -2.96 -11.01 -3.33
N PRO A 338 -4.20 -10.97 -3.83
CA PRO A 338 -4.73 -12.02 -4.71
C PRO A 338 -3.84 -12.32 -5.92
N SER A 339 -3.18 -11.30 -6.50
CA SER A 339 -2.20 -11.50 -7.58
C SER A 339 -1.02 -12.38 -7.19
N VAL A 340 -0.48 -12.22 -5.98
CA VAL A 340 0.60 -13.08 -5.47
C VAL A 340 0.10 -14.51 -5.27
N LEU A 341 -1.09 -14.69 -4.68
CA LEU A 341 -1.69 -16.03 -4.51
C LEU A 341 -1.96 -16.70 -5.86
N ARG A 342 -2.42 -15.94 -6.86
CA ARG A 342 -2.65 -16.43 -8.22
C ARG A 342 -1.35 -16.90 -8.88
N ALA A 343 -0.28 -16.13 -8.74
CA ALA A 343 1.05 -16.50 -9.20
C ALA A 343 1.56 -17.76 -8.49
N MET A 344 1.45 -17.83 -7.15
CA MET A 344 1.82 -18.99 -6.37
C MET A 344 1.03 -20.24 -6.78
N ARG A 345 -0.29 -20.10 -7.04
CA ARG A 345 -1.10 -21.21 -7.57
C ARG A 345 -0.54 -21.71 -8.90
N SER A 346 -0.21 -20.83 -9.84
CA SER A 346 0.40 -21.22 -11.12
C SER A 346 1.74 -21.95 -10.90
N TRP A 347 2.61 -21.41 -10.06
CA TRP A 347 3.90 -22.02 -9.75
C TRP A 347 3.77 -23.38 -9.05
N SER A 348 2.72 -23.59 -8.25
CA SER A 348 2.49 -24.85 -7.58
C SER A 348 2.30 -26.02 -8.56
N PHE A 349 1.68 -25.76 -9.72
CA PHE A 349 1.54 -26.76 -10.77
C PHE A 349 2.84 -27.01 -11.53
N GLU A 350 3.69 -25.99 -11.71
CA GLU A 350 4.99 -26.13 -12.36
C GLU A 350 6.00 -26.91 -11.50
N LEU A 351 5.90 -26.75 -10.17
CA LEU A 351 6.82 -27.33 -9.20
C LEU A 351 6.37 -28.69 -8.67
N ALA A 352 5.14 -29.12 -8.98
CA ALA A 352 4.65 -30.45 -8.63
C ALA A 352 5.46 -31.54 -9.36
N ILE A 353 6.07 -32.43 -8.60
CA ILE A 353 6.75 -33.64 -9.14
C ILE A 353 5.77 -34.81 -9.04
N GLY A 354 5.09 -35.11 -10.14
CA GLY A 354 3.99 -36.07 -10.14
C GLY A 354 2.78 -35.54 -9.40
N ASP A 355 2.15 -36.34 -8.54
CA ASP A 355 0.98 -35.97 -7.72
C ASP A 355 1.38 -35.34 -6.36
N GLU A 356 2.67 -35.16 -6.07
CA GLU A 356 3.11 -34.59 -4.81
C GLU A 356 3.10 -33.04 -4.87
N PRO A 357 2.31 -32.37 -4.00
CA PRO A 357 2.30 -30.92 -3.92
C PRO A 357 3.65 -30.39 -3.41
N ILE A 358 3.95 -29.10 -3.73
CA ILE A 358 5.06 -28.38 -3.11
C ILE A 358 4.93 -28.54 -1.60
N GLY A 359 5.98 -29.06 -0.96
CA GLY A 359 5.98 -29.53 0.41
C GLY A 359 5.26 -28.63 1.42
N ALA A 360 4.67 -29.27 2.39
CA ALA A 360 3.83 -28.65 3.42
C ALA A 360 4.49 -27.46 4.13
N VAL A 361 3.67 -26.49 4.52
CA VAL A 361 4.02 -25.37 5.43
C VAL A 361 3.29 -25.58 6.77
N PRO A 362 3.72 -26.50 7.62
CA PRO A 362 2.97 -26.93 8.80
C PRO A 362 2.58 -25.79 9.75
N PRO A 363 3.38 -24.70 9.91
CA PRO A 363 3.03 -23.60 10.80
C PRO A 363 1.91 -22.69 10.26
N LEU A 364 1.69 -22.65 8.95
CA LEU A 364 0.73 -21.72 8.34
C LEU A 364 -0.71 -22.09 8.75
N ARG A 365 -1.44 -21.16 9.31
CA ARG A 365 -2.82 -21.33 9.77
C ARG A 365 -3.80 -20.42 9.07
N ARG A 366 -3.29 -19.24 8.61
CA ARG A 366 -4.13 -18.20 8.07
C ARG A 366 -3.48 -17.51 6.88
N VAL A 367 -4.32 -17.19 5.90
CA VAL A 367 -3.99 -16.34 4.75
C VAL A 367 -4.99 -15.19 4.72
N VAL A 368 -4.49 -13.97 4.61
CA VAL A 368 -5.31 -12.77 4.39
C VAL A 368 -4.87 -12.13 3.09
N ALA A 369 -5.78 -12.04 2.13
CA ALA A 369 -5.54 -11.36 0.87
C ALA A 369 -6.27 -10.03 0.85
N PHE A 370 -5.69 -8.98 0.24
CA PHE A 370 -6.35 -7.70 0.08
C PHE A 370 -5.71 -6.84 -1.01
N GLY A 371 -6.40 -5.72 -1.36
CA GLY A 371 -5.95 -4.75 -2.34
C GLY A 371 -6.52 -4.94 -3.75
N GLU A 372 -7.08 -6.10 -4.03
CA GLU A 372 -7.79 -6.42 -5.28
C GLU A 372 -8.77 -7.58 -5.02
N PRO A 373 -9.83 -7.78 -5.83
CA PRO A 373 -10.78 -8.87 -5.67
C PRO A 373 -10.09 -10.24 -5.80
N MET A 374 -10.48 -11.19 -4.95
CA MET A 374 -9.99 -12.56 -4.96
C MET A 374 -10.94 -13.49 -5.70
N ASP A 375 -10.41 -14.22 -6.71
CA ASP A 375 -11.18 -15.22 -7.44
C ASP A 375 -11.45 -16.45 -6.56
N ALA A 376 -12.64 -17.04 -6.69
CA ALA A 376 -13.07 -18.21 -5.90
C ALA A 376 -12.09 -19.40 -6.00
N GLU A 377 -11.58 -19.68 -7.21
CA GLU A 377 -10.59 -20.75 -7.41
C GLU A 377 -9.26 -20.49 -6.69
N VAL A 378 -8.81 -19.23 -6.64
CA VAL A 378 -7.60 -18.83 -5.92
C VAL A 378 -7.81 -18.98 -4.42
N ARG A 379 -9.00 -18.60 -3.94
CA ARG A 379 -9.40 -18.76 -2.54
C ARG A 379 -9.42 -20.22 -2.12
N GLU A 380 -10.07 -21.09 -2.90
CA GLU A 380 -10.14 -22.53 -2.64
C GLU A 380 -8.74 -23.16 -2.62
N TRP A 381 -7.92 -22.85 -3.62
CA TRP A 381 -6.53 -23.30 -3.64
C TRP A 381 -5.73 -22.80 -2.45
N ALA A 382 -5.86 -21.53 -2.06
CA ALA A 382 -5.17 -20.99 -0.89
C ALA A 382 -5.60 -21.72 0.39
N ALA A 383 -6.89 -22.09 0.51
CA ALA A 383 -7.42 -22.79 1.67
C ALA A 383 -6.99 -24.24 1.77
N THR A 384 -6.77 -24.94 0.66
CA THR A 384 -6.58 -26.40 0.66
C THR A 384 -5.24 -26.86 0.07
N GLY A 385 -4.68 -26.11 -0.89
CA GLY A 385 -3.49 -26.48 -1.66
C GLY A 385 -2.20 -25.78 -1.26
N LEU A 386 -2.28 -24.55 -0.73
CA LEU A 386 -1.11 -23.72 -0.46
C LEU A 386 -0.15 -24.34 0.57
N ALA A 387 -0.69 -24.85 1.67
CA ALA A 387 0.11 -25.27 2.82
C ALA A 387 0.24 -26.79 2.96
N GLY A 388 -0.41 -27.58 2.09
CA GLY A 388 -0.51 -29.04 2.21
C GLY A 388 -1.45 -29.52 3.33
N HIS A 389 -2.20 -28.61 3.93
CA HIS A 389 -3.27 -28.83 4.90
C HIS A 389 -4.26 -27.65 4.84
N PRO A 390 -5.49 -27.80 5.34
CA PRO A 390 -6.45 -26.71 5.35
C PRO A 390 -5.99 -25.52 6.18
N VAL A 391 -6.12 -24.30 5.62
CA VAL A 391 -5.85 -23.03 6.28
C VAL A 391 -7.05 -22.11 6.17
N SER A 392 -7.22 -21.23 7.16
CA SER A 392 -8.25 -20.18 7.11
C SER A 392 -7.86 -19.12 6.09
N VAL A 393 -8.78 -18.71 5.22
CA VAL A 393 -8.57 -17.65 4.24
C VAL A 393 -9.57 -16.54 4.47
N ALA A 394 -9.08 -15.30 4.46
CA ALA A 394 -9.91 -14.10 4.49
C ALA A 394 -9.59 -13.22 3.28
N ASP A 395 -10.63 -12.61 2.71
CA ASP A 395 -10.51 -11.52 1.75
C ASP A 395 -10.77 -10.20 2.46
N GLY A 396 -9.84 -9.25 2.31
CA GLY A 396 -9.84 -7.96 2.98
C GLY A 396 -10.04 -6.82 2.00
N TRP A 397 -10.85 -5.86 2.39
CA TRP A 397 -10.99 -4.61 1.68
C TRP A 397 -10.55 -3.44 2.56
N GLY A 398 -9.95 -2.43 1.92
CA GLY A 398 -9.53 -1.20 2.58
C GLY A 398 -8.94 -0.20 1.61
N GLN A 399 -8.68 1.01 2.12
CA GLN A 399 -8.12 2.12 1.35
C GLN A 399 -7.07 2.84 2.19
N VAL A 400 -6.14 3.54 1.52
CA VAL A 400 -5.11 4.36 2.19
C VAL A 400 -5.76 5.44 3.05
N GLU A 401 -6.84 6.02 2.55
CA GLU A 401 -7.65 7.06 3.21
C GLU A 401 -8.31 6.58 4.53
N LEU A 402 -8.40 5.27 4.70
CA LEU A 402 -8.94 4.61 5.89
C LEU A 402 -7.86 3.95 6.76
N GLY A 403 -6.59 4.11 6.38
CA GLY A 403 -5.45 3.60 7.15
C GLY A 403 -5.09 2.12 6.91
N GLY A 404 -5.69 1.44 5.95
CA GLY A 404 -5.39 0.05 5.62
C GLY A 404 -6.63 -0.82 5.38
N ILE A 405 -6.58 -2.10 5.77
CA ILE A 405 -7.73 -3.01 5.74
C ILE A 405 -8.76 -2.52 6.78
N VAL A 406 -10.03 -2.52 6.40
CA VAL A 406 -11.14 -2.14 7.29
C VAL A 406 -12.30 -3.13 7.28
N LEU A 407 -12.39 -3.97 6.26
CA LEU A 407 -13.35 -5.07 6.18
C LEU A 407 -12.62 -6.39 5.93
N LEU A 408 -13.11 -7.45 6.56
CA LEU A 408 -12.69 -8.83 6.34
C LEU A 408 -13.95 -9.69 6.22
N ASP A 409 -14.02 -10.55 5.22
CA ASP A 409 -15.15 -11.47 5.03
C ASP A 409 -15.11 -12.65 6.02
N ASN A 410 -13.94 -13.00 6.53
CA ASN A 410 -13.73 -14.09 7.47
C ASN A 410 -12.75 -13.66 8.58
N PRO A 411 -13.15 -12.77 9.50
CA PRO A 411 -12.33 -12.38 10.64
C PRO A 411 -12.20 -13.53 11.65
N ILE A 412 -11.16 -13.49 12.50
CA ILE A 412 -10.97 -14.45 13.60
C ILE A 412 -12.07 -14.29 14.64
N ASP A 413 -12.35 -13.05 15.00
CA ASP A 413 -13.42 -12.68 15.92
C ASP A 413 -14.26 -11.55 15.31
N ALA A 414 -15.39 -11.91 14.73
CA ALA A 414 -16.30 -10.96 14.11
C ALA A 414 -16.91 -9.96 15.12
N SER A 415 -17.02 -10.34 16.39
CA SER A 415 -17.58 -9.47 17.44
C SER A 415 -16.61 -8.38 17.90
N ALA A 416 -15.31 -8.58 17.68
CA ALA A 416 -14.26 -7.61 17.98
C ALA A 416 -13.89 -6.73 16.77
N MET A 417 -14.44 -7.01 15.59
CA MET A 417 -14.27 -6.15 14.40
C MET A 417 -15.19 -4.93 14.49
N PRO A 418 -14.64 -3.70 14.36
CA PRO A 418 -15.47 -2.51 14.38
C PRO A 418 -16.49 -2.48 13.22
N ASP A 419 -17.75 -2.19 13.53
CA ASP A 419 -18.79 -1.98 12.53
C ASP A 419 -18.67 -0.57 11.92
N LEU A 420 -18.52 -0.52 10.58
CA LEU A 420 -18.44 0.73 9.82
C LEU A 420 -19.79 1.22 9.28
N GLY A 421 -20.88 0.50 9.54
CA GLY A 421 -22.18 0.85 8.96
C GLY A 421 -22.15 0.79 7.44
N ARG A 422 -21.72 -0.32 6.85
CA ARG A 422 -21.61 -0.51 5.41
C ARG A 422 -22.97 -0.56 4.72
N VAL A 423 -23.13 0.20 3.65
CA VAL A 423 -24.36 0.25 2.84
C VAL A 423 -23.96 0.32 1.37
N LEU A 424 -24.71 -0.33 0.49
CA LEU A 424 -24.58 -0.16 -0.95
C LEU A 424 -25.62 0.86 -1.43
N VAL A 425 -25.19 1.86 -2.19
CA VAL A 425 -26.05 2.90 -2.73
C VAL A 425 -26.03 2.91 -4.26
N ASP A 426 -27.16 3.19 -4.87
CA ASP A 426 -27.25 3.38 -6.30
C ASP A 426 -26.73 4.77 -6.75
N ARG A 427 -26.86 5.09 -8.04
CA ARG A 427 -26.40 6.38 -8.58
C ARG A 427 -27.20 7.59 -8.07
N SER A 428 -28.42 7.39 -7.58
CA SER A 428 -29.24 8.45 -6.97
C SER A 428 -28.89 8.70 -5.50
N GLY A 429 -28.10 7.81 -4.88
CA GLY A 429 -27.75 7.85 -3.47
C GLY A 429 -28.72 7.09 -2.57
N GLU A 430 -29.71 6.38 -3.16
CA GLU A 430 -30.63 5.52 -2.43
C GLU A 430 -29.99 4.14 -2.18
N VAL A 431 -30.47 3.45 -1.13
CA VAL A 431 -30.00 2.10 -0.82
C VAL A 431 -30.31 1.15 -1.97
N ALA A 432 -29.28 0.50 -2.50
CA ALA A 432 -29.44 -0.47 -3.58
C ALA A 432 -30.25 -1.69 -3.09
N PRO A 433 -31.18 -2.21 -3.89
CA PRO A 433 -31.89 -3.43 -3.54
C PRO A 433 -30.92 -4.63 -3.39
N ASP A 434 -31.30 -5.61 -2.54
CA ASP A 434 -30.50 -6.81 -2.31
C ASP A 434 -30.11 -7.50 -3.63
N GLY A 435 -28.85 -7.85 -3.75
CA GLY A 435 -28.28 -8.48 -4.93
C GLY A 435 -28.04 -7.55 -6.13
N MET A 436 -28.43 -6.28 -6.04
CA MET A 436 -28.11 -5.29 -7.08
C MET A 436 -26.79 -4.59 -6.79
N PRO A 437 -25.99 -4.26 -7.83
CA PRO A 437 -24.76 -3.50 -7.66
C PRO A 437 -25.03 -2.09 -7.11
N GLY A 438 -24.21 -1.68 -6.14
CA GLY A 438 -24.20 -0.32 -5.60
C GLY A 438 -22.80 0.11 -5.23
N GLU A 439 -22.59 1.41 -5.04
CA GLU A 439 -21.34 1.91 -4.46
C GLU A 439 -21.31 1.66 -2.96
N LEU A 440 -20.20 1.13 -2.48
CA LEU A 440 -19.98 0.93 -1.03
C LEU A 440 -19.85 2.28 -0.33
N VAL A 441 -20.65 2.49 0.69
CA VAL A 441 -20.65 3.68 1.55
C VAL A 441 -20.50 3.23 3.00
N LEU A 442 -19.67 3.95 3.76
CA LEU A 442 -19.47 3.74 5.20
C LEU A 442 -20.19 4.86 5.95
N THR A 443 -21.10 4.50 6.85
CA THR A 443 -21.97 5.46 7.55
C THR A 443 -21.58 5.70 9.01
N ARG A 444 -20.55 5.00 9.53
CA ARG A 444 -20.04 5.20 10.89
C ARG A 444 -18.60 5.75 10.87
N PRO A 445 -18.23 6.56 11.87
CA PRO A 445 -16.86 7.02 12.04
C PRO A 445 -15.88 5.86 12.22
N TRP A 446 -14.68 6.03 11.65
CA TRP A 446 -13.60 5.05 11.65
C TRP A 446 -12.29 5.68 12.15
N ALA A 447 -11.58 5.01 13.08
CA ALA A 447 -10.39 5.55 13.73
C ALA A 447 -9.19 5.79 12.80
N GLY A 448 -9.19 5.24 11.60
CA GLY A 448 -8.10 5.36 10.63
C GLY A 448 -8.21 6.52 9.67
N THR A 449 -9.11 7.46 9.90
CA THR A 449 -9.24 8.64 9.05
C THR A 449 -7.97 9.50 9.03
N LEU A 450 -7.75 10.19 7.92
CA LEU A 450 -6.58 11.03 7.70
C LEU A 450 -6.52 12.19 8.67
N VAL A 451 -5.31 12.50 9.16
CA VAL A 451 -5.06 13.66 10.03
C VAL A 451 -4.56 14.87 9.27
N GLY A 452 -4.11 14.70 8.02
CA GLY A 452 -3.64 15.80 7.17
C GLY A 452 -3.69 15.47 5.70
N VAL A 453 -3.76 16.51 4.88
CA VAL A 453 -3.73 16.44 3.42
C VAL A 453 -2.87 17.58 2.90
N SER A 454 -1.92 17.28 2.01
CA SER A 454 -1.13 18.26 1.26
C SER A 454 -1.46 18.14 -0.23
N GLY A 455 -1.74 19.29 -0.87
CA GLY A 455 -2.28 19.36 -2.22
C GLY A 455 -3.73 19.83 -2.24
N PRO A 456 -4.45 19.71 -3.35
CA PRO A 456 -5.83 20.20 -3.47
C PRO A 456 -6.79 19.32 -2.65
N ARG A 457 -7.02 19.74 -1.42
CA ARG A 457 -7.85 19.04 -0.43
C ARG A 457 -9.27 18.81 -0.90
N GLU A 458 -9.83 19.77 -1.66
CA GLU A 458 -11.17 19.70 -2.25
C GLU A 458 -11.35 18.44 -3.10
N THR A 459 -10.28 17.99 -3.75
CA THR A 459 -10.31 16.76 -4.57
C THR A 459 -10.62 15.52 -3.74
N LEU A 460 -10.09 15.44 -2.52
CA LEU A 460 -10.34 14.32 -1.62
C LEU A 460 -11.73 14.42 -0.97
N ASP A 461 -12.12 15.63 -0.58
CA ASP A 461 -13.45 15.89 0.00
C ASP A 461 -14.55 15.60 -1.02
N ASP A 462 -14.38 16.04 -2.27
CA ASP A 462 -15.32 15.74 -3.37
C ASP A 462 -15.39 14.25 -3.67
N ALA A 463 -14.27 13.54 -3.55
CA ALA A 463 -14.25 12.11 -3.82
C ALA A 463 -15.00 11.28 -2.76
N HIS A 464 -14.95 11.68 -1.49
CA HIS A 464 -15.33 10.81 -0.40
C HIS A 464 -16.42 11.35 0.54
N TRP A 465 -16.54 12.69 0.72
CA TRP A 465 -17.43 13.25 1.75
C TRP A 465 -18.48 14.23 1.25
N SER A 466 -18.33 14.79 0.03
CA SER A 466 -19.23 15.85 -0.45
C SER A 466 -20.58 15.32 -0.94
N ARG A 467 -20.63 14.08 -1.46
CA ARG A 467 -21.82 13.55 -2.12
C ARG A 467 -22.90 13.09 -1.13
N LEU A 468 -22.50 12.44 -0.04
CA LEU A 468 -23.39 11.95 1.00
C LEU A 468 -22.91 12.47 2.36
N PRO A 469 -23.51 13.57 2.87
CA PRO A 469 -23.08 14.18 4.13
C PRO A 469 -23.09 13.20 5.31
N GLY A 470 -22.03 13.21 6.10
CA GLY A 470 -21.86 12.31 7.25
C GLY A 470 -21.47 10.88 6.92
N SER A 471 -21.26 10.56 5.63
CA SER A 471 -20.87 9.24 5.17
C SER A 471 -19.61 9.30 4.33
N TYR A 472 -18.83 8.22 4.32
CA TYR A 472 -17.67 8.07 3.46
C TYR A 472 -18.03 7.26 2.21
N THR A 473 -17.96 7.87 1.03
CA THR A 473 -18.14 7.22 -0.26
C THR A 473 -16.83 6.64 -0.75
N THR A 474 -16.78 5.34 -1.01
CA THR A 474 -15.52 4.65 -1.27
C THR A 474 -15.04 4.75 -2.71
N GLY A 475 -15.97 4.97 -3.65
CA GLY A 475 -15.73 4.83 -5.09
C GLY A 475 -15.67 3.37 -5.55
N ASP A 476 -15.81 2.38 -4.67
CA ASP A 476 -15.86 0.97 -5.01
C ASP A 476 -17.28 0.48 -5.18
N VAL A 477 -17.54 -0.24 -6.26
CA VAL A 477 -18.85 -0.84 -6.57
C VAL A 477 -18.83 -2.30 -6.12
N ALA A 478 -19.83 -2.68 -5.34
CA ALA A 478 -19.99 -4.05 -4.86
C ALA A 478 -21.45 -4.52 -5.01
N ARG A 479 -21.65 -5.80 -4.81
CA ARG A 479 -22.95 -6.46 -4.69
C ARG A 479 -22.98 -7.29 -3.43
N SER A 480 -24.11 -7.27 -2.71
CA SER A 480 -24.30 -8.12 -1.53
C SER A 480 -24.46 -9.58 -1.95
N GLU A 481 -23.74 -10.47 -1.27
CA GLU A 481 -23.90 -11.91 -1.40
C GLU A 481 -24.92 -12.45 -0.40
N PRO A 482 -25.53 -13.63 -0.65
CA PRO A 482 -26.56 -14.20 0.23
C PRO A 482 -26.09 -14.49 1.65
N ASP A 483 -24.79 -14.70 1.87
CA ASP A 483 -24.15 -14.92 3.18
C ASP A 483 -23.78 -13.62 3.91
N GLY A 484 -24.10 -12.47 3.31
CA GLY A 484 -23.79 -11.14 3.83
C GLY A 484 -22.39 -10.63 3.43
N GLY A 485 -21.66 -11.37 2.60
CA GLY A 485 -20.41 -10.93 1.97
C GLY A 485 -20.62 -9.82 0.95
N LEU A 486 -19.51 -9.33 0.39
CA LEU A 486 -19.50 -8.35 -0.70
C LEU A 486 -18.67 -8.87 -1.87
N GLU A 487 -19.28 -8.96 -3.04
CA GLU A 487 -18.57 -9.16 -4.31
C GLU A 487 -18.17 -7.79 -4.87
N PHE A 488 -16.88 -7.47 -4.93
CA PHE A 488 -16.39 -6.22 -5.51
C PHE A 488 -16.32 -6.30 -7.03
N LEU A 489 -17.04 -5.38 -7.70
CA LEU A 489 -17.21 -5.39 -9.16
C LEU A 489 -16.28 -4.41 -9.88
N GLY A 490 -15.76 -3.40 -9.19
CA GLY A 490 -14.85 -2.39 -9.76
C GLY A 490 -14.95 -1.05 -9.06
N ARG A 491 -14.47 0.01 -9.74
CA ARG A 491 -14.49 1.38 -9.20
C ARG A 491 -15.30 2.34 -10.07
N THR A 492 -15.80 3.39 -9.45
CA THR A 492 -16.53 4.48 -10.14
C THR A 492 -15.59 5.54 -10.71
N ASP A 493 -14.34 5.61 -10.24
CA ASP A 493 -13.33 6.58 -10.66
C ASP A 493 -12.32 6.00 -11.68
N GLU A 494 -11.40 6.82 -12.19
CA GLU A 494 -10.37 6.43 -13.15
C GLU A 494 -9.09 5.87 -12.45
N VAL A 495 -9.27 5.15 -11.36
CA VAL A 495 -8.18 4.50 -10.62
C VAL A 495 -8.39 3.00 -10.64
N THR A 496 -7.32 2.23 -10.83
CA THR A 496 -7.34 0.76 -10.77
C THR A 496 -6.31 0.24 -9.79
N SER A 497 -6.57 -0.93 -9.21
CA SER A 497 -5.58 -1.65 -8.39
C SER A 497 -4.83 -2.66 -9.24
N VAL A 498 -3.51 -2.48 -9.34
CA VAL A 498 -2.60 -3.41 -10.02
C VAL A 498 -1.64 -3.98 -8.97
N SER A 499 -1.70 -5.28 -8.74
CA SER A 499 -0.89 -5.95 -7.70
C SER A 499 -0.98 -5.26 -6.34
N GLY A 500 -2.20 -4.84 -5.94
CA GLY A 500 -2.48 -4.19 -4.68
C GLY A 500 -2.10 -2.70 -4.59
N GLN A 501 -1.56 -2.11 -5.64
CA GLN A 501 -1.23 -0.68 -5.69
C GLN A 501 -2.18 0.07 -6.61
N LEU A 502 -2.65 1.23 -6.16
CA LEU A 502 -3.51 2.09 -6.96
C LEU A 502 -2.70 2.78 -8.06
N VAL A 503 -3.21 2.71 -9.28
CA VAL A 503 -2.66 3.38 -10.46
C VAL A 503 -3.75 4.22 -11.09
N SER A 504 -3.44 5.48 -11.35
CA SER A 504 -4.34 6.39 -12.05
C SER A 504 -4.31 6.11 -13.56
N LEU A 505 -5.46 5.75 -14.12
CA LEU A 505 -5.60 5.55 -15.57
C LEU A 505 -5.47 6.87 -16.33
N SER A 506 -5.87 7.99 -15.69
CA SER A 506 -5.70 9.33 -16.26
C SER A 506 -4.22 9.73 -16.37
N GLU A 507 -3.38 9.47 -15.34
CA GLU A 507 -1.93 9.74 -15.44
C GLU A 507 -1.28 8.91 -16.56
N VAL A 508 -1.65 7.64 -16.70
CA VAL A 508 -1.15 6.81 -17.81
C VAL A 508 -1.57 7.38 -19.15
N ARG A 509 -2.81 7.84 -19.28
CA ARG A 509 -3.31 8.49 -20.51
C ARG A 509 -2.53 9.77 -20.82
N ASP A 510 -2.29 10.61 -19.81
CA ASP A 510 -1.62 11.89 -19.97
C ASP A 510 -0.18 11.68 -20.46
N VAL A 511 0.59 10.75 -19.88
CA VAL A 511 1.93 10.36 -20.37
C VAL A 511 1.89 9.84 -21.80
N LEU A 512 0.87 9.07 -22.18
CA LEU A 512 0.72 8.61 -23.55
C LEU A 512 0.44 9.75 -24.52
N LEU A 513 -0.34 10.76 -24.12
CA LEU A 513 -0.67 11.94 -24.92
C LEU A 513 0.52 12.89 -25.11
N GLU A 514 1.47 12.91 -24.20
CA GLU A 514 2.73 13.67 -24.34
C GLU A 514 3.67 13.08 -25.40
N HIS A 515 3.47 11.82 -25.78
CA HIS A 515 4.33 11.14 -26.75
C HIS A 515 4.08 11.66 -28.19
N PRO A 516 5.13 12.02 -28.97
CA PRO A 516 4.98 12.66 -30.29
C PRO A 516 4.23 11.81 -31.33
N PHE A 517 4.15 10.50 -31.12
CA PHE A 517 3.43 9.59 -32.02
C PHE A 517 1.97 9.37 -31.66
N VAL A 518 1.45 10.01 -30.61
CA VAL A 518 0.07 9.82 -30.13
C VAL A 518 -0.74 11.09 -30.35
N SER A 519 -1.88 10.96 -31.06
CA SER A 519 -2.84 12.04 -31.26
C SER A 519 -4.04 11.96 -30.30
N ALA A 520 -4.40 10.76 -29.86
CA ALA A 520 -5.44 10.53 -28.86
C ALA A 520 -5.17 9.23 -28.09
N ALA A 521 -5.56 9.19 -26.83
CA ALA A 521 -5.43 8.00 -25.99
C ALA A 521 -6.64 7.81 -25.08
N ASP A 522 -6.93 6.55 -24.79
CA ASP A 522 -7.83 6.15 -23.69
C ASP A 522 -7.23 4.95 -22.97
N VAL A 523 -7.45 4.86 -21.65
CA VAL A 523 -6.82 3.83 -20.82
C VAL A 523 -7.89 3.17 -19.98
N VAL A 524 -7.85 1.84 -19.93
CA VAL A 524 -8.87 1.03 -19.24
C VAL A 524 -8.21 -0.07 -18.42
N GLU A 525 -8.92 -0.51 -17.41
CA GLU A 525 -8.62 -1.74 -16.69
C GLU A 525 -9.14 -2.95 -17.48
N ARG A 526 -8.38 -4.06 -17.43
CA ARG A 526 -8.80 -5.36 -17.97
C ARG A 526 -8.48 -6.48 -16.99
N ARG A 527 -9.27 -7.55 -17.04
CA ARG A 527 -8.94 -8.80 -16.34
C ARG A 527 -7.92 -9.61 -17.15
N ASP A 528 -6.91 -10.11 -16.45
CA ASP A 528 -5.89 -11.03 -16.96
C ASP A 528 -5.91 -12.30 -16.10
N GLN A 529 -5.89 -13.46 -16.73
CA GLN A 529 -6.03 -14.74 -16.02
C GLN A 529 -4.87 -15.02 -15.04
N LEU A 530 -3.67 -14.53 -15.34
CA LEU A 530 -2.49 -14.75 -14.53
C LEU A 530 -2.22 -13.60 -13.53
N ARG A 531 -2.53 -12.36 -13.96
CA ARG A 531 -2.15 -11.15 -13.21
C ARG A 531 -3.31 -10.46 -12.51
N GLY A 532 -4.54 -10.95 -12.71
CA GLY A 532 -5.75 -10.36 -12.16
C GLY A 532 -6.19 -9.13 -12.93
N ARG A 533 -5.80 -7.94 -12.50
CA ARG A 533 -6.09 -6.69 -13.19
C ARG A 533 -4.85 -6.12 -13.85
N VAL A 534 -4.99 -5.70 -15.10
CA VAL A 534 -3.91 -5.09 -15.88
C VAL A 534 -4.41 -3.82 -16.57
N ILE A 535 -3.49 -2.92 -16.86
CA ILE A 535 -3.77 -1.71 -17.63
C ILE A 535 -3.70 -2.04 -19.12
N ALA A 536 -4.72 -1.63 -19.85
CA ALA A 536 -4.76 -1.64 -21.30
C ALA A 536 -4.90 -0.19 -21.81
N ALA A 537 -4.11 0.16 -22.81
CA ALA A 537 -4.16 1.45 -23.46
C ALA A 537 -4.61 1.32 -24.92
N ALA A 538 -5.47 2.21 -25.36
CA ALA A 538 -5.88 2.39 -26.73
C ALA A 538 -5.36 3.75 -27.21
N VAL A 539 -4.58 3.77 -28.31
CA VAL A 539 -4.00 4.99 -28.84
C VAL A 539 -4.32 5.16 -30.31
N VAL A 540 -4.60 6.39 -30.70
CA VAL A 540 -4.65 6.82 -32.09
C VAL A 540 -3.30 7.47 -32.42
N LEU A 541 -2.63 6.97 -33.45
CA LEU A 541 -1.31 7.47 -33.81
C LEU A 541 -1.39 8.73 -34.65
N THR A 542 -0.36 9.57 -34.56
CA THR A 542 -0.10 10.65 -35.51
C THR A 542 0.35 10.06 -36.87
N PRO A 543 0.35 10.83 -37.98
CA PRO A 543 0.84 10.35 -39.28
C PRO A 543 2.25 9.76 -39.21
N ASP A 544 3.15 10.37 -38.43
CA ASP A 544 4.54 9.88 -38.25
C ASP A 544 4.56 8.56 -37.45
N GLY A 545 3.69 8.42 -36.46
CA GLY A 545 3.52 7.19 -35.69
C GLY A 545 2.96 6.05 -36.56
N VAL A 546 2.03 6.34 -37.48
CA VAL A 546 1.47 5.35 -38.40
C VAL A 546 2.53 4.87 -39.41
N ALA A 547 3.45 5.74 -39.84
CA ALA A 547 4.56 5.41 -40.74
C ALA A 547 5.67 4.58 -40.07
N SER A 548 5.67 4.49 -38.73
CA SER A 548 6.66 3.76 -37.93
C SER A 548 6.27 2.29 -37.74
N ASP A 549 7.24 1.44 -37.33
CA ASP A 549 6.97 0.05 -36.96
C ASP A 549 6.07 -0.02 -35.70
N PRO A 550 4.89 -0.65 -35.79
CA PRO A 550 3.95 -0.70 -34.68
C PRO A 550 4.51 -1.33 -33.40
N THR A 551 5.41 -2.31 -33.54
CA THR A 551 6.02 -3.00 -32.38
C THR A 551 7.03 -2.09 -31.68
N LEU A 552 7.79 -1.30 -32.46
CA LEU A 552 8.71 -0.30 -31.90
C LEU A 552 7.93 0.82 -31.20
N VAL A 553 6.86 1.33 -31.82
CA VAL A 553 5.98 2.34 -31.21
C VAL A 553 5.40 1.82 -29.90
N ALA A 554 4.84 0.61 -29.88
CA ALA A 554 4.29 0.01 -28.68
C ALA A 554 5.32 -0.14 -27.55
N ARG A 555 6.54 -0.52 -27.91
CA ARG A 555 7.64 -0.64 -26.94
C ARG A 555 8.03 0.72 -26.37
N ASP A 556 8.07 1.74 -27.21
CA ASP A 556 8.43 3.11 -26.84
C ASP A 556 7.38 3.72 -25.90
N LEU A 557 6.11 3.63 -26.27
CA LEU A 557 4.99 4.06 -25.41
C LEU A 557 5.00 3.37 -24.04
N GLY A 558 5.21 2.04 -24.04
CA GLY A 558 5.31 1.29 -22.78
C GLY A 558 6.55 1.66 -21.95
N ARG A 559 7.64 2.09 -22.61
CA ARG A 559 8.83 2.61 -21.94
C ARG A 559 8.56 3.98 -21.33
N SER A 560 7.97 4.92 -22.08
CA SER A 560 7.63 6.26 -21.57
C SER A 560 6.78 6.19 -20.31
N VAL A 561 5.73 5.37 -20.30
CA VAL A 561 4.90 5.19 -19.10
C VAL A 561 5.70 4.58 -17.93
N ARG A 562 6.56 3.60 -18.22
CA ARG A 562 7.39 3.00 -17.18
C ARG A 562 8.41 3.98 -16.60
N GLU A 563 8.99 4.83 -17.41
CA GLU A 563 9.98 5.83 -17.01
C GLU A 563 9.32 6.94 -16.19
N SER A 564 8.11 7.35 -16.54
CA SER A 564 7.38 8.42 -15.81
C SER A 564 6.66 7.92 -14.56
N LEU A 565 5.96 6.78 -14.64
CA LEU A 565 5.02 6.33 -13.58
C LEU A 565 5.44 5.01 -12.91
N GLY A 566 6.51 4.37 -13.38
CA GLY A 566 6.95 3.08 -12.85
C GLY A 566 6.37 1.85 -13.56
N GLY A 567 6.89 0.68 -13.20
CA GLY A 567 6.61 -0.57 -13.91
C GLY A 567 5.17 -1.09 -13.78
N LEU A 568 4.47 -0.76 -12.70
CA LEU A 568 3.09 -1.17 -12.46
C LEU A 568 2.10 -0.41 -13.36
N ALA A 569 2.38 0.85 -13.63
CA ALA A 569 1.55 1.70 -14.51
C ALA A 569 1.69 1.34 -16.00
N ARG A 570 2.72 0.58 -16.38
CA ARG A 570 2.97 0.22 -17.78
C ARG A 570 1.81 -0.60 -18.35
N PRO A 571 1.18 -0.16 -19.46
CA PRO A 571 0.17 -0.95 -20.14
C PRO A 571 0.69 -2.33 -20.57
N ARG A 572 -0.05 -3.38 -20.24
CA ARG A 572 0.25 -4.76 -20.66
C ARG A 572 -0.38 -5.09 -22.00
N VAL A 573 -1.42 -4.35 -22.35
CA VAL A 573 -2.12 -4.45 -23.60
C VAL A 573 -2.09 -3.08 -24.27
N LEU A 574 -1.60 -2.99 -25.49
CA LEU A 574 -1.66 -1.79 -26.30
C LEU A 574 -2.51 -2.04 -27.56
N MET A 575 -3.52 -1.22 -27.74
CA MET A 575 -4.39 -1.21 -28.91
C MET A 575 -4.08 0.01 -29.78
N LEU A 576 -3.74 -0.20 -31.03
CA LEU A 576 -3.61 0.86 -32.03
C LEU A 576 -4.95 1.01 -32.71
N VAL A 577 -5.65 2.09 -32.41
CA VAL A 577 -6.98 2.38 -32.94
C VAL A 577 -6.84 3.33 -34.11
N ASP A 578 -7.62 3.11 -35.17
CA ASP A 578 -7.58 3.96 -36.36
C ASP A 578 -8.12 5.37 -36.07
N ARG A 579 -9.16 5.49 -35.25
CA ARG A 579 -9.76 6.74 -34.80
C ARG A 579 -10.60 6.54 -33.55
N PHE A 580 -10.92 7.62 -32.84
CA PHE A 580 -12.02 7.70 -31.89
C PHE A 580 -13.16 8.54 -32.48
N GLY A 581 -14.30 7.93 -32.73
CA GLY A 581 -15.51 8.59 -33.21
C GLY A 581 -16.36 9.17 -32.07
N ASP A 582 -17.40 9.88 -32.46
CA ASP A 582 -18.32 10.54 -31.51
C ASP A 582 -19.44 9.62 -30.99
N GLU A 583 -19.63 8.46 -31.62
CA GLU A 583 -20.69 7.50 -31.33
C GLU A 583 -20.54 6.83 -29.95
N LEU A 584 -19.29 6.64 -29.50
CA LEU A 584 -18.97 6.14 -28.15
C LEU A 584 -18.10 7.17 -27.41
N ARG A 585 -18.56 7.61 -26.25
CA ARG A 585 -17.83 8.57 -25.41
C ARG A 585 -17.70 8.09 -23.97
N GLY A 586 -16.64 8.52 -23.31
CA GLY A 586 -16.44 8.32 -21.87
C GLY A 586 -16.58 6.86 -21.44
N VAL A 587 -17.53 6.55 -20.59
CA VAL A 587 -17.73 5.22 -20.00
C VAL A 587 -18.06 4.14 -21.04
N GLU A 588 -18.87 4.46 -22.07
CA GLU A 588 -19.26 3.50 -23.10
C GLU A 588 -18.06 3.07 -23.93
N ARG A 589 -17.23 4.02 -24.35
CA ARG A 589 -15.98 3.72 -25.07
C ARG A 589 -15.03 2.87 -24.20
N ARG A 590 -14.86 3.21 -22.94
CA ARG A 590 -14.01 2.43 -22.04
C ARG A 590 -14.52 1.00 -21.82
N ARG A 591 -15.83 0.81 -21.71
CA ARG A 591 -16.44 -0.55 -21.66
C ARG A 591 -16.15 -1.35 -22.93
N ALA A 592 -16.33 -0.74 -24.11
CA ALA A 592 -16.02 -1.38 -25.37
C ALA A 592 -14.54 -1.79 -25.46
N LEU A 593 -13.63 -0.89 -25.08
CA LEU A 593 -12.18 -1.16 -25.04
C LEU A 593 -11.83 -2.28 -24.05
N ALA A 594 -12.47 -2.33 -22.89
CA ALA A 594 -12.28 -3.40 -21.92
C ALA A 594 -12.79 -4.75 -22.43
N GLY A 595 -13.85 -4.78 -23.23
CA GLY A 595 -14.51 -5.99 -23.74
C GLY A 595 -13.84 -6.62 -24.97
N ILE A 596 -13.01 -5.89 -25.72
CA ILE A 596 -12.38 -6.44 -26.95
C ILE A 596 -11.43 -7.60 -26.60
N PRO A 597 -11.60 -8.79 -27.22
CA PRO A 597 -10.67 -9.91 -27.01
C PRO A 597 -9.28 -9.55 -27.49
N VAL A 598 -8.27 -9.72 -26.65
CA VAL A 598 -6.87 -9.43 -26.95
C VAL A 598 -6.07 -10.70 -26.78
N PRO A 599 -5.30 -11.12 -27.79
CA PRO A 599 -4.36 -12.23 -27.63
C PRO A 599 -3.27 -11.86 -26.62
N GLU A 600 -2.83 -12.82 -25.85
CA GLU A 600 -1.67 -12.68 -24.97
C GLU A 600 -0.42 -12.43 -25.81
N GLY A 601 0.38 -11.40 -25.45
CA GLY A 601 1.66 -11.13 -26.11
C GLY A 601 2.08 -9.66 -26.08
N PRO A 602 3.36 -9.38 -26.39
CA PRO A 602 3.92 -8.03 -26.37
C PRO A 602 3.57 -7.20 -27.61
N GLU A 603 2.93 -7.81 -28.61
CA GLU A 603 2.60 -7.12 -29.86
C GLU A 603 1.35 -6.27 -29.73
N PRO A 604 1.36 -5.03 -30.28
CA PRO A 604 0.19 -4.18 -30.27
C PRO A 604 -0.91 -4.76 -31.17
N ARG A 605 -2.17 -4.61 -30.72
CA ARG A 605 -3.32 -5.00 -31.52
C ARG A 605 -3.83 -3.81 -32.33
N ARG A 606 -4.02 -4.00 -33.62
CA ARG A 606 -4.79 -3.05 -34.42
C ARG A 606 -6.27 -3.29 -34.23
N VAL A 607 -7.00 -2.22 -33.91
CA VAL A 607 -8.45 -2.23 -33.67
C VAL A 607 -9.08 -1.13 -34.51
N THR A 608 -10.15 -1.45 -35.24
CA THR A 608 -10.90 -0.42 -35.96
C THR A 608 -12.02 0.15 -35.08
N TRP A 609 -12.43 1.38 -35.37
CA TRP A 609 -13.54 2.00 -34.68
C TRP A 609 -14.84 1.19 -34.80
N GLU A 610 -15.07 0.57 -35.98
CA GLU A 610 -16.20 -0.31 -36.22
C GLU A 610 -16.19 -1.55 -35.32
N GLN A 611 -15.02 -2.11 -35.03
CA GLN A 611 -14.89 -3.22 -34.07
C GLN A 611 -15.23 -2.79 -32.65
N LEU A 612 -14.91 -1.55 -32.27
CA LEU A 612 -15.30 -0.98 -30.98
C LEU A 612 -16.83 -0.77 -30.88
N LEU A 613 -17.48 -0.31 -31.94
CA LEU A 613 -18.94 -0.17 -31.99
C LEU A 613 -19.64 -1.53 -31.81
N VAL A 614 -19.17 -2.56 -32.52
CA VAL A 614 -19.70 -3.93 -32.36
C VAL A 614 -19.49 -4.47 -30.94
N ALA A 615 -18.32 -4.20 -30.35
CA ALA A 615 -18.06 -4.62 -28.98
C ALA A 615 -18.97 -3.91 -27.96
N ALA A 616 -19.32 -2.65 -28.19
CA ALA A 616 -20.25 -1.90 -27.37
C ALA A 616 -21.67 -2.47 -27.41
N ASP A 617 -22.16 -2.83 -28.62
CA ASP A 617 -23.49 -3.41 -28.81
C ASP A 617 -23.66 -4.78 -28.11
N HIS A 618 -22.61 -5.54 -27.96
CA HIS A 618 -22.61 -6.83 -27.24
C HIS A 618 -22.58 -6.69 -25.70
N LEU A 619 -22.35 -5.48 -25.17
CA LEU A 619 -22.25 -5.19 -23.74
C LEU A 619 -23.50 -4.48 -23.17
N THR A 620 -24.44 -4.11 -24.04
CA THR A 620 -25.80 -3.64 -23.69
C THR A 620 -26.79 -4.79 -23.62
#